data_8c4133c4e3dca60fcf820fafd84d4015
#
_entry.id   8c4133c4e3dca60fcf820fafd84d4015
#
_cell.length_a   1.000
_cell.length_b   1.000
_cell.length_c   1.000
_cell.angle_alpha   90.00
_cell.angle_beta   90.00
_cell.angle_gamma   90.00
#
_symmetry.space_group_name_H-M   'P 1'
#
loop_
_entity.id
_entity.type
_entity.pdbx_description
1 polymer ?
#
loop_
_entity_poly.entity_id
_entity_poly.type
_entity_poly.pdbx_seq_one_letter_code
_entity_poly.pdbx_strand_id
1 'polypeptide(L)'
;MDEKDEEGEKDEGTGQRPTKQVIVIRRDLRMRRGKEIAQGAHASMAWLRQRVVPHLTPAGVADQVKFSEAERAWLDGSLRKVTVKVGSEAELLAVYDKALEAGVAVHLITDRGLTEFGGTPTRTCLAVGPDYDDRIDPVTGDLELY
;
A
#
# COMPACT_ATOMS: atom_id res chain seq x y z
N MET A 1 16.45 -6.84 6.59
CA MET A 1 15.46 -6.81 7.67
C MET A 1 14.84 -8.18 7.78
N ASP A 2 14.84 -8.73 8.96
CA ASP A 2 14.33 -10.08 9.20
C ASP A 2 12.79 -10.02 9.28
N GLU A 3 12.10 -11.03 8.74
CA GLU A 3 10.63 -11.16 8.78
C GLU A 3 10.04 -10.96 10.19
N LYS A 4 10.82 -11.32 11.20
CA LYS A 4 10.39 -11.24 12.60
C LYS A 4 10.35 -9.81 13.16
N ASP A 5 11.11 -8.89 12.56
CA ASP A 5 11.21 -7.52 13.06
C ASP A 5 10.00 -6.67 12.66
N GLU A 6 9.33 -7.02 11.55
CA GLU A 6 8.14 -6.31 11.08
C GLU A 6 6.85 -6.83 11.73
N GLU A 7 6.81 -8.10 12.13
CA GLU A 7 5.67 -8.68 12.84
C GLU A 7 5.68 -8.36 14.34
N GLY A 8 6.81 -7.92 14.87
CA GLY A 8 7.03 -7.75 16.30
C GLY A 8 6.57 -6.42 16.90
N GLU A 9 6.26 -5.42 16.06
CA GLU A 9 5.74 -4.15 16.55
C GLU A 9 4.24 -4.24 16.87
N LYS A 10 3.89 -5.11 17.79
CA LYS A 10 2.60 -5.00 18.45
C LYS A 10 2.72 -3.89 19.47
N ASP A 11 1.89 -2.90 19.34
CA ASP A 11 1.72 -1.88 20.37
C ASP A 11 1.13 -2.55 21.63
N GLU A 12 1.99 -3.16 22.42
CA GLU A 12 1.61 -3.87 23.64
C GLU A 12 1.12 -2.93 24.76
N GLY A 13 1.22 -1.60 24.54
CA GLY A 13 0.97 -0.62 25.61
C GLY A 13 -0.42 -0.02 25.66
N THR A 14 -1.21 -0.01 24.58
CA THR A 14 -2.44 0.80 24.49
C THR A 14 -3.72 0.00 24.34
N GLY A 15 -3.67 -1.32 24.10
CA GLY A 15 -4.83 -2.14 23.77
C GLY A 15 -5.51 -1.77 22.47
N GLN A 16 -4.89 -0.92 21.63
CA GLN A 16 -5.40 -0.53 20.33
C GLN A 16 -5.14 -1.62 19.30
N ARG A 17 -6.08 -1.75 18.35
CA ARG A 17 -5.93 -2.63 17.21
C ARG A 17 -4.72 -2.16 16.37
N PRO A 18 -3.79 -3.04 16.03
CA PRO A 18 -2.67 -2.66 15.16
C PRO A 18 -3.15 -2.31 13.75
N THR A 19 -2.44 -1.37 13.13
CA THR A 19 -2.70 -0.92 11.78
C THR A 19 -1.45 -1.09 10.92
N LYS A 20 -1.65 -1.27 9.63
CA LYS A 20 -0.56 -1.36 8.65
C LYS A 20 -1.03 -0.96 7.26
N GLN A 21 -0.06 -0.81 6.37
CA GLN A 21 -0.25 -0.77 4.93
C GLN A 21 0.60 -1.87 4.32
N VAL A 22 0.05 -2.61 3.37
CA VAL A 22 0.79 -3.65 2.66
C VAL A 22 1.02 -3.23 1.22
N ILE A 23 2.29 -3.22 0.80
CA ILE A 23 2.70 -2.95 -0.57
C ILE A 23 2.94 -4.29 -1.26
N VAL A 24 2.29 -4.52 -2.40
CA VAL A 24 2.40 -5.75 -3.18
C VAL A 24 3.12 -5.43 -4.48
N ILE A 25 4.29 -6.04 -4.70
CA ILE A 25 5.16 -5.75 -5.84
C ILE A 25 5.27 -6.96 -6.77
N ARG A 26 5.16 -6.72 -8.08
CA ARG A 26 5.45 -7.72 -9.11
C ARG A 26 6.95 -7.94 -9.24
N ARG A 27 7.39 -9.16 -8.97
CA ARG A 27 8.80 -9.55 -9.12
C ARG A 27 9.16 -10.02 -10.51
N ASP A 28 8.18 -10.46 -11.29
CA ASP A 28 8.39 -10.91 -12.68
C ASP A 28 8.88 -9.80 -13.62
N LEU A 29 8.61 -8.55 -13.30
CA LEU A 29 9.07 -7.39 -14.08
C LEU A 29 10.57 -7.15 -13.96
N ARG A 30 11.21 -7.67 -12.94
CA ARG A 30 12.65 -7.49 -12.67
C ARG A 30 13.09 -6.03 -12.73
N MET A 31 12.28 -5.16 -12.14
CA MET A 31 12.63 -3.74 -12.03
C MET A 31 13.94 -3.55 -11.26
N ARG A 32 14.71 -2.54 -11.64
CA ARG A 32 15.85 -2.11 -10.83
C ARG A 32 15.37 -1.71 -9.43
N ARG A 33 16.27 -1.85 -8.45
CA ARG A 33 15.96 -1.55 -7.05
C ARG A 33 15.36 -0.15 -6.88
N GLY A 34 15.98 0.86 -7.48
CA GLY A 34 15.47 2.24 -7.39
C GLY A 34 14.06 2.41 -7.98
N LYS A 35 13.79 1.71 -9.08
CA LYS A 35 12.46 1.71 -9.70
C LYS A 35 11.41 1.08 -8.77
N GLU A 36 11.72 -0.05 -8.16
CA GLU A 36 10.82 -0.70 -7.20
C GLU A 36 10.53 0.21 -6.00
N ILE A 37 11.54 0.87 -5.46
CA ILE A 37 11.38 1.81 -4.35
C ILE A 37 10.44 2.95 -4.74
N ALA A 38 10.63 3.55 -5.91
CA ALA A 38 9.77 4.62 -6.41
C ALA A 38 8.33 4.14 -6.62
N GLN A 39 8.14 2.94 -7.19
CA GLN A 39 6.82 2.37 -7.40
C GLN A 39 6.12 2.07 -6.08
N GLY A 40 6.83 1.49 -5.11
CA GLY A 40 6.30 1.26 -3.77
C GLY A 40 5.92 2.55 -3.05
N ALA A 41 6.70 3.61 -3.22
CA ALA A 41 6.39 4.92 -2.67
C ALA A 41 5.13 5.51 -3.30
N HIS A 42 4.96 5.39 -4.62
CA HIS A 42 3.71 5.79 -5.29
C HIS A 42 2.51 5.04 -4.72
N ALA A 43 2.62 3.74 -4.57
CA ALA A 43 1.54 2.92 -4.03
C ALA A 43 1.18 3.35 -2.59
N SER A 44 2.18 3.59 -1.76
CA SER A 44 1.98 3.99 -0.37
C SER A 44 1.28 5.35 -0.25
N MET A 45 1.54 6.27 -1.16
CA MET A 45 0.97 7.62 -1.15
C MET A 45 -0.40 7.72 -1.84
N ALA A 46 -0.78 6.75 -2.66
CA ALA A 46 -1.93 6.88 -3.56
C ALA A 46 -3.24 7.18 -2.82
N TRP A 47 -3.50 6.48 -1.70
CA TRP A 47 -4.73 6.71 -0.91
C TRP A 47 -4.79 8.13 -0.34
N LEU A 48 -3.65 8.63 0.15
CA LEU A 48 -3.55 9.97 0.72
C LEU A 48 -3.72 11.04 -0.35
N ARG A 49 -3.04 10.86 -1.48
CA ARG A 49 -3.18 11.74 -2.64
C ARG A 49 -4.64 11.83 -3.10
N GLN A 50 -5.29 10.70 -3.25
CA GLN A 50 -6.70 10.65 -3.66
C GLN A 50 -7.61 11.37 -2.66
N ARG A 51 -7.30 11.25 -1.37
CA ARG A 51 -8.06 11.90 -0.30
C ARG A 51 -7.86 13.41 -0.27
N VAL A 52 -6.63 13.86 -0.50
CA VAL A 52 -6.21 15.27 -0.28
C VAL A 52 -6.36 16.13 -1.53
N VAL A 53 -6.01 15.63 -2.72
CA VAL A 53 -5.94 16.42 -3.95
C VAL A 53 -7.25 17.16 -4.27
N PRO A 54 -8.45 16.58 -4.13
CA PRO A 54 -9.70 17.30 -4.38
C PRO A 54 -9.92 18.51 -3.46
N HIS A 55 -9.19 18.61 -2.36
CA HIS A 55 -9.31 19.67 -1.36
C HIS A 55 -8.09 20.60 -1.33
N LEU A 56 -7.17 20.46 -2.28
CA LEU A 56 -6.03 21.37 -2.37
C LEU A 56 -6.46 22.75 -2.87
N THR A 57 -5.97 23.79 -2.20
CA THR A 57 -6.14 25.18 -2.56
C THR A 57 -4.77 25.87 -2.58
N PRO A 58 -4.63 27.10 -3.16
CA PRO A 58 -3.35 27.81 -3.11
C PRO A 58 -2.87 28.09 -1.68
N ALA A 59 -3.78 28.13 -0.69
CA ALA A 59 -3.46 28.36 0.71
C ALA A 59 -3.14 27.07 1.48
N GLY A 60 -3.37 25.90 0.90
CA GLY A 60 -3.17 24.61 1.56
C GLY A 60 -4.32 23.63 1.35
N VAL A 61 -4.64 22.85 2.37
CA VAL A 61 -5.69 21.82 2.32
C VAL A 61 -6.94 22.34 3.06
N ALA A 62 -8.10 22.19 2.42
CA ALA A 62 -9.37 22.58 3.02
C ALA A 62 -9.78 21.67 4.19
N ASP A 63 -10.59 22.21 5.11
CA ASP A 63 -11.01 21.53 6.34
C ASP A 63 -11.90 20.32 6.14
N GLN A 64 -12.37 20.06 4.91
CA GLN A 64 -13.25 18.93 4.60
C GLN A 64 -12.53 17.59 4.48
N VAL A 65 -11.20 17.55 4.53
CA VAL A 65 -10.44 16.30 4.47
C VAL A 65 -10.65 15.52 5.77
N LYS A 66 -11.19 14.33 5.62
CA LYS A 66 -11.49 13.42 6.76
C LYS A 66 -10.77 12.11 6.59
N PHE A 67 -10.36 11.54 7.71
CA PHE A 67 -9.71 10.24 7.78
C PHE A 67 -10.52 9.29 8.65
N SER A 68 -10.50 8.00 8.31
CA SER A 68 -11.06 6.96 9.17
C SER A 68 -10.25 6.86 10.46
N GLU A 69 -10.80 6.19 11.47
CA GLU A 69 -10.10 5.92 12.72
C GLU A 69 -8.80 5.12 12.48
N ALA A 70 -8.86 4.09 11.63
CA ALA A 70 -7.70 3.29 11.27
C ALA A 70 -6.62 4.11 10.54
N GLU A 71 -7.04 4.94 9.59
CA GLU A 71 -6.12 5.83 8.87
C GLU A 71 -5.43 6.81 9.81
N ARG A 72 -6.17 7.40 10.74
CA ARG A 72 -5.60 8.31 11.75
C ARG A 72 -4.63 7.59 12.67
N ALA A 73 -4.98 6.40 13.15
CA ALA A 73 -4.12 5.60 14.00
C ALA A 73 -2.81 5.25 13.32
N TRP A 74 -2.85 4.91 12.04
CA TRP A 74 -1.67 4.61 11.23
C TRP A 74 -0.80 5.84 11.00
N LEU A 75 -1.40 6.98 10.61
CA LEU A 75 -0.68 8.23 10.37
C LEU A 75 -0.01 8.77 11.63
N ASP A 76 -0.70 8.69 12.75
CA ASP A 76 -0.23 9.20 14.04
C ASP A 76 0.70 8.19 14.77
N GLY A 77 0.69 6.95 14.32
CA GLY A 77 1.50 5.86 14.85
C GLY A 77 2.81 5.66 14.12
N SER A 78 3.18 4.40 13.92
CA SER A 78 4.48 4.04 13.34
C SER A 78 4.54 4.13 11.80
N LEU A 79 3.43 4.35 11.11
CA LEU A 79 3.34 4.27 9.66
C LEU A 79 3.78 2.89 9.13
N ARG A 80 3.48 1.83 9.86
CA ARG A 80 3.98 0.49 9.57
C ARG A 80 3.59 0.02 8.17
N LYS A 81 4.58 -0.44 7.42
CA LYS A 81 4.42 -0.96 6.07
C LYS A 81 5.05 -2.34 5.98
N VAL A 82 4.38 -3.23 5.29
CA VAL A 82 4.91 -4.56 4.98
C VAL A 82 4.95 -4.68 3.46
N THR A 83 6.06 -5.17 2.92
CA THR A 83 6.19 -5.38 1.48
C THR A 83 6.18 -6.87 1.17
N VAL A 84 5.25 -7.27 0.31
CA VAL A 84 5.09 -8.64 -0.18
C VAL A 84 5.24 -8.67 -1.69
N LYS A 85 5.42 -9.85 -2.26
CA LYS A 85 5.66 -10.03 -3.69
C LYS A 85 4.62 -10.96 -4.31
N VAL A 86 4.40 -10.73 -5.60
CA VAL A 86 3.65 -11.62 -6.49
C VAL A 86 4.48 -11.87 -7.75
N GLY A 87 4.17 -12.93 -8.48
CA GLY A 87 4.95 -13.38 -9.64
C GLY A 87 4.36 -13.02 -10.99
N SER A 88 3.21 -12.34 -11.05
CA SER A 88 2.55 -12.02 -12.32
C SER A 88 1.55 -10.88 -12.16
N GLU A 89 1.16 -10.29 -13.30
CA GLU A 89 0.05 -9.32 -13.32
C GLU A 89 -1.26 -9.95 -12.84
N ALA A 90 -1.53 -11.19 -13.24
CA ALA A 90 -2.75 -11.89 -12.83
C ALA A 90 -2.82 -12.07 -11.31
N GLU A 91 -1.71 -12.40 -10.66
CA GLU A 91 -1.64 -12.51 -9.21
C GLU A 91 -1.83 -11.13 -8.54
N LEU A 92 -1.26 -10.07 -9.11
CA LEU A 92 -1.47 -8.71 -8.61
C LEU A 92 -2.94 -8.31 -8.66
N LEU A 93 -3.59 -8.55 -9.80
CA LEU A 93 -5.01 -8.23 -9.98
C LEU A 93 -5.92 -9.08 -9.09
N ALA A 94 -5.55 -10.32 -8.80
CA ALA A 94 -6.28 -11.17 -7.86
C ALA A 94 -6.26 -10.57 -6.43
N VAL A 95 -5.15 -10.01 -6.01
CA VAL A 95 -5.06 -9.29 -4.73
C VAL A 95 -5.94 -8.05 -4.75
N TYR A 96 -5.90 -7.29 -5.84
CA TYR A 96 -6.75 -6.11 -6.03
C TYR A 96 -8.23 -6.45 -5.87
N ASP A 97 -8.70 -7.48 -6.58
CA ASP A 97 -10.11 -7.90 -6.52
C ASP A 97 -10.49 -8.38 -5.11
N LYS A 98 -9.61 -9.12 -4.46
CA LYS A 98 -9.83 -9.61 -3.10
C LYS A 98 -9.97 -8.47 -2.09
N ALA A 99 -9.17 -7.41 -2.24
CA ALA A 99 -9.27 -6.22 -1.41
C ALA A 99 -10.59 -5.50 -1.64
N LEU A 100 -11.03 -5.34 -2.89
CA LEU A 100 -12.31 -4.74 -3.23
C LEU A 100 -13.47 -5.53 -2.60
N GLU A 101 -13.47 -6.84 -2.70
CA GLU A 101 -14.49 -7.70 -2.10
C GLU A 101 -14.53 -7.60 -0.58
N ALA A 102 -13.37 -7.45 0.05
CA ALA A 102 -13.25 -7.29 1.49
C ALA A 102 -13.62 -5.88 1.98
N GLY A 103 -13.84 -4.93 1.06
CA GLY A 103 -14.11 -3.54 1.41
C GLY A 103 -12.91 -2.82 2.01
N VAL A 104 -11.69 -3.28 1.71
CA VAL A 104 -10.44 -2.66 2.16
C VAL A 104 -9.89 -1.76 1.06
N ALA A 105 -9.43 -0.57 1.42
CA ALA A 105 -8.87 0.36 0.46
C ALA A 105 -7.68 -0.25 -0.27
N VAL A 106 -7.67 -0.13 -1.59
CA VAL A 106 -6.59 -0.64 -2.44
C VAL A 106 -6.36 0.33 -3.60
N HIS A 107 -5.09 0.57 -3.92
CA HIS A 107 -4.70 1.48 -5.00
C HIS A 107 -3.67 0.79 -5.89
N LEU A 108 -4.03 0.61 -7.15
CA LEU A 108 -3.21 -0.02 -8.17
C LEU A 108 -2.38 1.05 -8.88
N ILE A 109 -1.08 0.78 -9.07
CA ILE A 109 -0.16 1.68 -9.74
C ILE A 109 0.12 1.16 -11.13
N THR A 110 -0.10 2.04 -12.11
CA THR A 110 0.28 1.81 -13.49
C THR A 110 1.40 2.77 -13.87
N ASP A 111 2.58 2.23 -14.18
CA ASP A 111 3.70 3.03 -14.68
C ASP A 111 3.50 3.32 -16.16
N ARG A 112 3.90 4.50 -16.60
CA ARG A 112 3.77 4.90 -18.03
C ARG A 112 4.69 4.12 -18.96
N GLY A 113 5.69 3.43 -18.41
CA GLY A 113 6.64 2.63 -19.18
C GLY A 113 7.75 3.42 -19.85
N LEU A 114 7.99 4.67 -19.46
CA LEU A 114 8.94 5.56 -20.12
C LEU A 114 10.40 5.20 -19.86
N THR A 115 10.70 4.50 -18.78
CA THR A 115 12.09 4.19 -18.39
C THR A 115 12.48 2.73 -18.56
N GLU A 116 11.63 1.77 -18.19
CA GLU A 116 11.99 0.34 -18.13
C GLU A 116 11.11 -0.59 -18.97
N PHE A 117 9.95 -0.12 -19.44
CA PHE A 117 8.96 -0.99 -20.09
C PHE A 117 8.72 -0.65 -21.57
N GLY A 118 9.70 -0.05 -22.23
CA GLY A 118 9.65 0.22 -23.66
C GLY A 118 8.49 1.10 -24.14
N GLY A 119 8.02 2.03 -23.30
CA GLY A 119 6.88 2.90 -23.58
C GLY A 119 5.52 2.25 -23.33
N THR A 120 5.47 1.01 -22.84
CA THR A 120 4.22 0.29 -22.56
C THR A 120 3.76 0.57 -21.14
N PRO A 121 2.54 1.13 -20.94
CA PRO A 121 1.97 1.27 -19.60
C PRO A 121 1.90 -0.09 -18.90
N THR A 122 2.40 -0.17 -17.68
CA THR A 122 2.60 -1.43 -16.96
C THR A 122 2.11 -1.32 -15.52
N ARG A 123 1.27 -2.24 -15.10
CA ARG A 123 0.86 -2.38 -13.71
C ARG A 123 1.99 -3.00 -12.91
N THR A 124 2.52 -2.26 -11.95
CA THR A 124 3.76 -2.64 -11.25
C THR A 124 3.55 -3.12 -9.83
N CYS A 125 2.62 -2.52 -9.13
CA CYS A 125 2.37 -2.79 -7.72
C CYS A 125 1.02 -2.22 -7.30
N LEU A 126 0.67 -2.51 -6.04
CA LEU A 126 -0.47 -1.90 -5.38
C LEU A 126 -0.19 -1.74 -3.87
N ALA A 127 -1.01 -0.96 -3.21
CA ALA A 127 -1.02 -0.92 -1.75
C ALA A 127 -2.42 -1.23 -1.23
N VAL A 128 -2.48 -2.04 -0.19
CA VAL A 128 -3.69 -2.36 0.58
C VAL A 128 -3.64 -1.61 1.90
N GLY A 129 -4.68 -0.86 2.19
CA GLY A 129 -4.71 0.00 3.37
C GLY A 129 -4.11 1.39 3.13
N PRO A 130 -3.86 2.17 4.22
CA PRO A 130 -3.78 1.72 5.63
C PRO A 130 -5.12 1.31 6.22
N ASP A 131 -5.11 0.27 7.04
CA ASP A 131 -6.27 -0.22 7.77
C ASP A 131 -5.80 -1.09 8.95
N TYR A 132 -6.73 -1.62 9.71
CA TYR A 132 -6.43 -2.57 10.76
C TYR A 132 -5.84 -3.87 10.20
N ASP A 133 -4.89 -4.45 10.91
CA ASP A 133 -4.26 -5.73 10.53
C ASP A 133 -5.29 -6.83 10.28
N ASP A 134 -6.28 -6.94 11.14
CA ASP A 134 -7.32 -7.97 11.04
C ASP A 134 -8.23 -7.81 9.80
N ARG A 135 -8.28 -6.63 9.20
CA ARG A 135 -8.96 -6.38 7.94
C ARG A 135 -8.06 -6.66 6.73
N ILE A 136 -6.78 -6.43 6.86
CA ILE A 136 -5.79 -6.59 5.77
C ILE A 136 -5.32 -8.04 5.65
N ASP A 137 -5.11 -8.73 6.76
CA ASP A 137 -4.58 -10.11 6.75
C ASP A 137 -5.38 -11.09 5.88
N PRO A 138 -6.72 -11.07 5.86
CA PRO A 138 -7.46 -11.93 4.93
C PRO A 138 -7.15 -11.68 3.45
N VAL A 139 -6.65 -10.50 3.10
CA VAL A 139 -6.33 -10.12 1.72
C VAL A 139 -4.89 -10.50 1.35
N THR A 140 -3.93 -10.23 2.21
CA THR A 140 -2.50 -10.34 1.87
C THR A 140 -1.71 -11.30 2.75
N GLY A 141 -2.32 -11.89 3.78
CA GLY A 141 -1.60 -12.66 4.79
C GLY A 141 -0.92 -13.93 4.30
N ASP A 142 -1.33 -14.47 3.16
CA ASP A 142 -0.75 -15.66 2.53
C ASP A 142 0.34 -15.34 1.49
N LEU A 143 0.62 -14.05 1.23
CA LEU A 143 1.64 -13.66 0.27
C LEU A 143 3.04 -13.69 0.92
N GLU A 144 4.02 -14.02 0.10
CA GLU A 144 5.41 -14.08 0.54
C GLU A 144 5.98 -12.68 0.77
N LEU A 145 6.73 -12.53 1.85
CA LEU A 145 7.51 -11.32 2.08
C LEU A 145 8.56 -11.13 0.98
N TYR A 146 8.74 -9.88 0.64
CA TYR A 146 9.73 -9.50 -0.36
C TYR A 146 11.12 -9.43 0.29
#